data_867d910b6cb32e9be7aa9dfc9b2d1b04
#
_entry.id   867d910b6cb32e9be7aa9dfc9b2d1b04
#
_cell.length_a   1.000
_cell.length_b   1.000
_cell.length_c   1.000
_cell.angle_alpha   90.00
_cell.angle_beta   90.00
_cell.angle_gamma   90.00
#
_symmetry.space_group_name_H-M   'P 1'
#
loop_
_entity.id
_entity.type
_entity.pdbx_description
1 polymer ?
#
loop_
_entity_poly.entity_id
_entity_poly.type
_entity_poly.pdbx_seq_one_letter_code
_entity_poly.pdbx_strand_id
1 'polypeptide(L)'
;MMNDYINMFKQFLPQTATVLELQQPEKKVAVLVADIDGDHVDELIGAFRYQGKNYILVLKNVNNQWQPLIMISGSGYGITNLLAVPLTDTGVNTVIIGWQQGSIISHLNLLQWTTNGFVWLPTNDIVYSKLEAEDMNKDGKYELAIWTHDTGEAYKVDVYRLDKTGLVQAKDVYPYYFKKVAAYYENLLKTNDFSYYWYYLADAQMKAGDLDQALISIDKALTFSSPYPSKEVLTEKRQEILNHQGTTNPHNQVVINWAMGDVTGDGVRDTVYLTGEKTEGSPFWKNITLVILNGKTNMYERISLKENMGYNPTIFLGDFTGDRVDDIQIVIDTGGSGGTIYSYVFAFLEGKMKPIFDTDVYNEYSKYEVHYQDHYKATVTSSNPKKEYTLDLTYKGEEYLSEIYNPDGTLKSPIEGWVDPISGLYPIDYARDGTYELLSYQEVAGRYHADGLGFVQNEWKWNGREFVIDRQSVSIFGKDLNAS
;
A
#
# COMPACT_ATOMS: atom_id res chain seq x y z
N MET A 1 -11.64 -40.60 -33.15
CA MET A 1 -12.79 -39.85 -32.59
C MET A 1 -12.76 -38.37 -32.97
N MET A 2 -11.83 -37.49 -32.49
CA MET A 2 -11.85 -36.07 -32.90
C MET A 2 -11.62 -35.83 -34.41
N ASN A 3 -10.72 -36.60 -35.04
CA ASN A 3 -10.50 -36.52 -36.49
C ASN A 3 -11.76 -36.85 -37.32
N ASP A 4 -12.61 -37.75 -36.83
CA ASP A 4 -13.86 -38.13 -37.51
C ASP A 4 -14.85 -36.96 -37.44
N TYR A 5 -14.94 -36.25 -36.34
CA TYR A 5 -15.75 -35.04 -36.20
C TYR A 5 -15.24 -33.89 -37.09
N ILE A 6 -13.92 -33.70 -37.17
CA ILE A 6 -13.34 -32.70 -38.08
C ILE A 6 -13.69 -33.04 -39.56
N ASN A 7 -13.60 -34.31 -39.94
CA ASN A 7 -13.96 -34.74 -41.29
C ASN A 7 -15.46 -34.61 -41.58
N MET A 8 -16.29 -34.91 -40.56
CA MET A 8 -17.73 -34.70 -40.64
C MET A 8 -18.05 -33.22 -40.81
N PHE A 9 -17.49 -32.35 -39.98
CA PHE A 9 -17.66 -30.90 -40.03
C PHE A 9 -17.34 -30.33 -41.43
N LYS A 10 -16.23 -30.78 -42.03
CA LYS A 10 -15.81 -30.34 -43.37
C LYS A 10 -16.84 -30.63 -44.48
N GLN A 11 -17.66 -31.67 -44.33
CA GLN A 11 -18.68 -32.02 -45.33
C GLN A 11 -19.79 -30.96 -45.43
N PHE A 12 -19.98 -30.16 -44.39
CA PHE A 12 -20.97 -29.09 -44.34
C PHE A 12 -20.45 -27.72 -44.75
N LEU A 13 -19.16 -27.64 -45.07
CA LEU A 13 -18.54 -26.37 -45.43
C LEU A 13 -18.66 -26.09 -46.96
N PRO A 14 -18.74 -24.80 -47.37
CA PRO A 14 -18.59 -24.42 -48.76
C PRO A 14 -17.26 -24.93 -49.36
N GLN A 15 -17.24 -25.24 -50.64
CA GLN A 15 -16.15 -25.90 -51.34
C GLN A 15 -14.77 -25.21 -51.17
N THR A 16 -14.75 -23.87 -50.98
CA THR A 16 -13.50 -23.09 -50.80
C THR A 16 -13.27 -22.63 -49.35
N ALA A 17 -14.08 -23.13 -48.42
CA ALA A 17 -13.93 -22.78 -47.01
C ALA A 17 -12.76 -23.55 -46.39
N THR A 18 -12.09 -22.93 -45.42
CA THR A 18 -11.00 -23.52 -44.64
C THR A 18 -11.35 -23.50 -43.16
N VAL A 19 -11.20 -24.63 -42.48
CA VAL A 19 -11.36 -24.71 -41.03
C VAL A 19 -10.25 -23.89 -40.35
N LEU A 20 -10.61 -23.10 -39.37
CA LEU A 20 -9.66 -22.29 -38.60
C LEU A 20 -8.89 -23.11 -37.57
N GLU A 21 -7.80 -22.57 -37.12
CA GLU A 21 -7.00 -23.10 -35.96
C GLU A 21 -7.07 -22.14 -34.81
N LEU A 22 -7.28 -22.67 -33.62
CA LEU A 22 -7.11 -21.92 -32.33
C LEU A 22 -5.65 -21.54 -32.16
N GLN A 23 -5.41 -20.40 -31.53
CA GLN A 23 -4.08 -19.92 -31.23
C GLN A 23 -3.70 -20.17 -29.78
N GLN A 24 -4.68 -20.44 -28.90
CA GLN A 24 -4.49 -20.63 -27.46
C GLN A 24 -5.41 -21.73 -26.90
N PRO A 25 -5.01 -22.42 -25.82
CA PRO A 25 -3.70 -22.38 -25.17
C PRO A 25 -2.61 -23.07 -26.02
N GLU A 26 -3.03 -23.86 -26.97
CA GLU A 26 -2.18 -24.55 -27.94
C GLU A 26 -2.83 -24.54 -29.34
N LYS A 27 -1.99 -24.63 -30.35
CA LYS A 27 -2.44 -24.59 -31.71
C LYS A 27 -3.17 -25.89 -32.08
N LYS A 28 -4.49 -25.82 -32.34
CA LYS A 28 -5.31 -26.96 -32.72
C LYS A 28 -6.48 -26.53 -33.65
N VAL A 29 -7.04 -27.49 -34.38
CA VAL A 29 -8.20 -27.23 -35.20
C VAL A 29 -9.37 -26.72 -34.36
N ALA A 30 -10.02 -25.63 -34.80
CA ALA A 30 -11.12 -25.00 -34.09
C ALA A 30 -12.45 -25.75 -34.30
N VAL A 31 -12.50 -26.96 -33.75
CA VAL A 31 -13.69 -27.84 -33.76
C VAL A 31 -13.82 -28.46 -32.38
N LEU A 32 -15.01 -28.44 -31.80
CA LEU A 32 -15.33 -29.06 -30.53
C LEU A 32 -16.69 -29.77 -30.58
N VAL A 33 -16.92 -30.64 -29.59
CA VAL A 33 -18.19 -31.40 -29.44
C VAL A 33 -18.65 -31.18 -27.99
N ALA A 34 -19.89 -30.73 -27.83
CA ALA A 34 -20.47 -30.47 -26.51
C ALA A 34 -22.01 -30.36 -26.63
N ASP A 35 -22.73 -30.80 -25.61
CA ASP A 35 -24.15 -30.52 -25.45
C ASP A 35 -24.37 -29.03 -25.11
N ILE A 36 -24.88 -28.27 -26.06
CA ILE A 36 -25.10 -26.82 -25.90
C ILE A 36 -26.57 -26.42 -25.92
N ASP A 37 -27.50 -27.38 -26.06
CA ASP A 37 -28.94 -27.11 -25.96
C ASP A 37 -29.64 -27.89 -24.84
N GLY A 38 -28.92 -28.74 -24.11
CA GLY A 38 -29.37 -29.41 -22.89
C GLY A 38 -30.23 -30.68 -23.20
N ASP A 39 -30.17 -31.24 -24.38
CA ASP A 39 -30.89 -32.46 -24.72
C ASP A 39 -30.11 -33.77 -24.48
N HIS A 40 -28.89 -33.64 -23.91
CA HIS A 40 -27.95 -34.71 -23.65
C HIS A 40 -27.34 -35.38 -24.89
N VAL A 41 -27.46 -34.74 -26.04
CA VAL A 41 -26.79 -35.12 -27.28
C VAL A 41 -25.81 -34.00 -27.67
N ASP A 42 -24.57 -34.38 -27.89
CA ASP A 42 -23.54 -33.37 -28.20
C ASP A 42 -23.77 -32.76 -29.61
N GLU A 43 -23.66 -31.44 -29.71
CA GLU A 43 -23.53 -30.71 -30.97
C GLU A 43 -22.07 -30.68 -31.41
N LEU A 44 -21.85 -30.53 -32.72
CA LEU A 44 -20.55 -30.32 -33.33
C LEU A 44 -20.41 -28.85 -33.73
N ILE A 45 -19.46 -28.17 -33.12
CA ILE A 45 -19.24 -26.72 -33.27
C ILE A 45 -17.88 -26.51 -33.91
N GLY A 46 -17.81 -25.69 -34.94
CA GLY A 46 -16.53 -25.40 -35.56
C GLY A 46 -16.44 -24.00 -36.17
N ALA A 47 -15.21 -23.51 -36.24
CA ALA A 47 -14.89 -22.23 -36.86
C ALA A 47 -14.23 -22.41 -38.23
N PHE A 48 -14.66 -21.63 -39.22
CA PHE A 48 -14.10 -21.68 -40.54
C PHE A 48 -14.04 -20.30 -41.20
N ARG A 49 -13.22 -20.20 -42.25
CA ARG A 49 -13.13 -19.02 -43.10
C ARG A 49 -13.69 -19.29 -44.48
N TYR A 50 -14.54 -18.38 -44.95
CA TYR A 50 -15.11 -18.41 -46.29
C TYR A 50 -15.21 -16.98 -46.85
N GLN A 51 -14.74 -16.79 -48.08
CA GLN A 51 -14.71 -15.47 -48.74
C GLN A 51 -14.14 -14.33 -47.91
N GLY A 52 -13.05 -14.63 -47.18
CA GLY A 52 -12.35 -13.66 -46.34
C GLY A 52 -13.01 -13.35 -44.99
N LYS A 53 -14.16 -13.94 -44.67
CA LYS A 53 -14.88 -13.77 -43.41
C LYS A 53 -14.79 -15.05 -42.56
N ASN A 54 -14.79 -14.87 -41.25
CA ASN A 54 -14.83 -15.97 -40.30
C ASN A 54 -16.26 -16.30 -39.91
N TYR A 55 -16.52 -17.57 -39.64
CA TYR A 55 -17.85 -18.08 -39.27
C TYR A 55 -17.68 -19.13 -38.16
N ILE A 56 -18.71 -19.25 -37.31
CA ILE A 56 -19.01 -20.44 -36.52
C ILE A 56 -20.16 -21.17 -37.15
N LEU A 57 -20.05 -22.48 -37.33
CA LEU A 57 -21.15 -23.36 -37.71
C LEU A 57 -21.39 -24.34 -36.56
N VAL A 58 -22.65 -24.46 -36.16
CA VAL A 58 -23.14 -25.48 -35.23
C VAL A 58 -23.95 -26.50 -36.00
N LEU A 59 -23.61 -27.76 -35.84
CA LEU A 59 -24.34 -28.89 -36.37
C LEU A 59 -25.00 -29.67 -35.25
N LYS A 60 -26.25 -30.02 -35.40
CA LYS A 60 -26.98 -30.88 -34.45
C LYS A 60 -27.16 -32.28 -35.04
N ASN A 61 -27.01 -33.30 -34.19
CA ASN A 61 -27.28 -34.68 -34.58
C ASN A 61 -28.76 -35.00 -34.32
N VAL A 62 -29.52 -35.21 -35.37
CA VAL A 62 -30.93 -35.60 -35.28
C VAL A 62 -31.08 -36.97 -35.91
N ASN A 63 -31.48 -37.99 -35.14
CA ASN A 63 -31.66 -39.35 -35.61
C ASN A 63 -30.42 -39.93 -36.37
N ASN A 64 -29.21 -39.71 -35.80
CA ASN A 64 -27.90 -40.08 -36.35
C ASN A 64 -27.56 -39.38 -37.68
N GLN A 65 -28.19 -38.27 -37.99
CA GLN A 65 -27.88 -37.42 -39.15
C GLN A 65 -27.49 -36.02 -38.65
N TRP A 66 -26.33 -35.56 -39.06
CA TRP A 66 -25.90 -34.19 -38.80
C TRP A 66 -26.62 -33.18 -39.67
N GLN A 67 -27.10 -32.10 -39.09
CA GLN A 67 -27.78 -31.02 -39.78
C GLN A 67 -27.27 -29.65 -39.28
N PRO A 68 -27.13 -28.66 -40.19
CA PRO A 68 -26.81 -27.30 -39.77
C PRO A 68 -27.92 -26.74 -38.87
N LEU A 69 -27.53 -26.31 -37.65
CA LEU A 69 -28.44 -25.69 -36.69
C LEU A 69 -28.36 -24.15 -36.81
N ILE A 70 -27.15 -23.59 -36.82
CA ILE A 70 -26.93 -22.16 -36.99
C ILE A 70 -25.55 -21.89 -37.60
N MET A 71 -25.46 -20.85 -38.43
CA MET A 71 -24.20 -20.30 -38.93
C MET A 71 -24.12 -18.82 -38.57
N ILE A 72 -23.04 -18.41 -37.91
CA ILE A 72 -22.83 -17.09 -37.33
C ILE A 72 -21.57 -16.48 -37.94
N SER A 73 -21.67 -15.25 -38.44
CA SER A 73 -20.49 -14.51 -38.91
C SER A 73 -19.70 -13.95 -37.75
N GLY A 74 -18.36 -14.14 -37.76
CA GLY A 74 -17.44 -13.60 -36.78
C GLY A 74 -16.73 -12.35 -37.26
N SER A 75 -16.01 -11.72 -36.33
CA SER A 75 -15.17 -10.55 -36.59
C SER A 75 -13.67 -10.91 -36.62
N GLY A 76 -12.82 -9.93 -36.95
CA GLY A 76 -11.38 -10.11 -36.93
C GLY A 76 -10.82 -11.06 -37.99
N TYR A 77 -9.55 -11.42 -37.82
CA TYR A 77 -8.83 -12.24 -38.82
C TYR A 77 -8.54 -13.68 -38.38
N GLY A 78 -9.02 -14.10 -37.24
CA GLY A 78 -8.81 -15.45 -36.74
C GLY A 78 -9.68 -15.75 -35.54
N ILE A 79 -9.44 -16.90 -34.96
CA ILE A 79 -10.06 -17.33 -33.73
C ILE A 79 -8.96 -17.71 -32.70
N THR A 80 -9.05 -17.21 -31.48
CA THR A 80 -8.13 -17.54 -30.41
C THR A 80 -8.66 -18.66 -29.53
N ASN A 81 -9.93 -18.56 -29.15
CA ASN A 81 -10.58 -19.54 -28.27
C ASN A 81 -11.91 -20.00 -28.86
N LEU A 82 -12.20 -21.28 -28.67
CA LEU A 82 -13.53 -21.87 -28.88
C LEU A 82 -13.70 -22.93 -27.79
N LEU A 83 -14.60 -22.67 -26.83
CA LEU A 83 -14.87 -23.51 -25.65
C LEU A 83 -16.37 -23.62 -25.45
N ALA A 84 -16.84 -24.69 -24.81
CA ALA A 84 -18.21 -24.82 -24.36
C ALA A 84 -18.19 -25.30 -22.90
N VAL A 85 -18.67 -24.44 -21.99
CA VAL A 85 -18.65 -24.69 -20.54
C VAL A 85 -19.93 -24.10 -19.89
N PRO A 86 -20.38 -24.65 -18.76
CA PRO A 86 -21.53 -24.12 -18.04
C PRO A 86 -21.15 -22.82 -17.31
N LEU A 87 -21.65 -21.68 -17.80
CA LEU A 87 -21.48 -20.38 -17.11
C LEU A 87 -22.69 -20.00 -16.26
N THR A 88 -23.83 -20.72 -16.40
CA THR A 88 -25.10 -20.42 -15.73
C THR A 88 -25.68 -21.64 -15.04
N ASP A 89 -26.69 -21.44 -14.19
CA ASP A 89 -27.41 -22.50 -13.47
C ASP A 89 -28.33 -23.35 -14.38
N THR A 90 -28.38 -23.05 -15.68
CA THR A 90 -29.30 -23.76 -16.60
C THR A 90 -28.87 -25.19 -16.94
N GLY A 91 -27.64 -25.57 -16.58
CA GLY A 91 -27.03 -26.84 -16.96
C GLY A 91 -26.64 -26.93 -18.44
N VAL A 92 -26.85 -25.87 -19.21
CA VAL A 92 -26.52 -25.77 -20.64
C VAL A 92 -25.17 -25.12 -20.83
N ASN A 93 -24.32 -25.69 -21.66
CA ASN A 93 -23.02 -25.10 -21.95
C ASN A 93 -23.16 -23.81 -22.77
N THR A 94 -22.44 -22.79 -22.35
CA THR A 94 -22.25 -21.54 -23.09
C THR A 94 -21.06 -21.68 -24.04
N VAL A 95 -21.22 -21.31 -25.30
CA VAL A 95 -20.12 -21.29 -26.27
C VAL A 95 -19.33 -19.99 -26.12
N ILE A 96 -18.06 -20.10 -25.74
CA ILE A 96 -17.12 -19.00 -25.61
C ILE A 96 -16.31 -18.87 -26.87
N ILE A 97 -16.37 -17.71 -27.51
CA ILE A 97 -15.71 -17.44 -28.78
C ILE A 97 -14.76 -16.26 -28.63
N GLY A 98 -13.49 -16.47 -28.93
CA GLY A 98 -12.48 -15.41 -29.00
C GLY A 98 -12.13 -15.04 -30.42
N TRP A 99 -12.56 -13.88 -30.87
CA TRP A 99 -12.22 -13.39 -32.21
C TRP A 99 -10.92 -12.58 -32.18
N GLN A 100 -9.92 -13.03 -32.93
CA GLN A 100 -8.63 -12.35 -33.01
C GLN A 100 -8.76 -11.01 -33.74
N GLN A 101 -8.48 -9.90 -33.02
CA GLN A 101 -8.54 -8.55 -33.58
C GLN A 101 -7.13 -7.96 -33.81
N GLY A 102 -6.11 -8.50 -33.15
CA GLY A 102 -4.71 -8.09 -33.24
C GLY A 102 -3.78 -9.27 -33.00
N SER A 103 -2.48 -9.03 -33.01
CA SER A 103 -1.49 -10.08 -32.74
C SER A 103 -1.66 -10.71 -31.34
N ILE A 104 -2.06 -9.90 -30.37
CA ILE A 104 -2.21 -10.28 -28.96
C ILE A 104 -3.57 -9.88 -28.36
N ILE A 105 -4.53 -9.44 -29.17
CA ILE A 105 -5.82 -8.94 -28.71
C ILE A 105 -6.93 -9.74 -29.36
N SER A 106 -7.85 -10.23 -28.54
CA SER A 106 -9.07 -10.92 -28.95
C SER A 106 -10.30 -10.29 -28.34
N HIS A 107 -11.40 -10.31 -29.05
CA HIS A 107 -12.70 -9.87 -28.57
C HIS A 107 -13.51 -11.07 -28.11
N LEU A 108 -14.11 -10.99 -26.93
CA LEU A 108 -14.91 -12.06 -26.32
C LEU A 108 -16.36 -11.98 -26.83
N ASN A 109 -16.90 -13.12 -27.26
CA ASN A 109 -18.32 -13.32 -27.45
C ASN A 109 -18.79 -14.57 -26.69
N LEU A 110 -19.99 -14.52 -26.16
CA LEU A 110 -20.65 -15.62 -25.47
C LEU A 110 -21.97 -15.91 -26.17
N LEU A 111 -22.17 -17.18 -26.58
CA LEU A 111 -23.37 -17.63 -27.24
C LEU A 111 -24.03 -18.73 -26.41
N GLN A 112 -25.31 -18.58 -26.10
CA GLN A 112 -26.07 -19.55 -25.31
C GLN A 112 -27.37 -19.94 -26.00
N TRP A 113 -27.72 -21.21 -25.86
CA TRP A 113 -29.03 -21.71 -26.27
C TRP A 113 -30.10 -21.38 -25.23
N THR A 114 -31.25 -20.96 -25.70
CA THR A 114 -32.45 -20.70 -24.90
C THR A 114 -33.67 -21.38 -25.55
N THR A 115 -34.81 -21.39 -24.88
CA THR A 115 -36.09 -21.91 -25.46
C THR A 115 -36.48 -21.21 -26.75
N ASN A 116 -35.94 -20.02 -27.02
CA ASN A 116 -36.22 -19.23 -28.25
C ASN A 116 -35.06 -19.29 -29.27
N GLY A 117 -34.09 -20.20 -29.08
CA GLY A 117 -32.90 -20.31 -29.94
C GLY A 117 -31.66 -19.70 -29.32
N PHE A 118 -30.61 -19.52 -30.12
CA PHE A 118 -29.35 -18.92 -29.66
C PHE A 118 -29.47 -17.43 -29.42
N VAL A 119 -28.87 -16.99 -28.31
CA VAL A 119 -28.76 -15.59 -27.92
C VAL A 119 -27.30 -15.22 -27.60
N TRP A 120 -26.92 -14.00 -27.94
CA TRP A 120 -25.66 -13.42 -27.47
C TRP A 120 -25.82 -12.93 -26.03
N LEU A 121 -24.92 -13.34 -25.19
CA LEU A 121 -24.87 -12.84 -23.83
C LEU A 121 -24.02 -11.58 -23.74
N PRO A 122 -24.35 -10.64 -22.83
CA PRO A 122 -23.57 -9.43 -22.63
C PRO A 122 -22.14 -9.73 -22.14
N THR A 123 -21.14 -9.23 -22.85
CA THR A 123 -19.72 -9.38 -22.51
C THR A 123 -19.06 -8.07 -22.10
N ASN A 124 -19.81 -6.95 -22.06
CA ASN A 124 -19.30 -5.61 -21.75
C ASN A 124 -18.08 -5.22 -22.63
N ASP A 125 -18.09 -5.67 -23.90
CA ASP A 125 -17.03 -5.46 -24.90
C ASP A 125 -15.63 -5.87 -24.41
N ILE A 126 -15.54 -6.94 -23.62
CA ILE A 126 -14.26 -7.43 -23.10
C ILE A 126 -13.32 -7.81 -24.23
N VAL A 127 -12.12 -7.21 -24.17
CA VAL A 127 -10.97 -7.59 -24.98
C VAL A 127 -9.92 -8.22 -24.09
N TYR A 128 -9.17 -9.20 -24.62
CA TYR A 128 -8.20 -9.95 -23.83
C TYR A 128 -7.04 -10.47 -24.68
N SER A 129 -5.98 -10.89 -24.01
CA SER A 129 -4.81 -11.53 -24.64
C SER A 129 -4.73 -13.03 -24.34
N LYS A 130 -5.13 -13.44 -23.11
CA LYS A 130 -5.29 -14.85 -22.72
C LYS A 130 -6.61 -15.00 -21.97
N LEU A 131 -7.26 -16.15 -22.13
CA LEU A 131 -8.50 -16.50 -21.45
C LEU A 131 -8.39 -17.92 -20.91
N GLU A 132 -8.78 -18.09 -19.65
CA GLU A 132 -8.95 -19.40 -19.02
C GLU A 132 -10.37 -19.48 -18.45
N ALA A 133 -10.97 -20.67 -18.58
CA ALA A 133 -12.28 -20.98 -18.00
C ALA A 133 -12.12 -22.17 -17.04
N GLU A 134 -12.53 -21.99 -15.78
CA GLU A 134 -12.39 -22.99 -14.73
C GLU A 134 -13.53 -22.83 -13.72
N ASP A 135 -14.03 -23.94 -13.16
CA ASP A 135 -14.93 -23.93 -12.00
C ASP A 135 -14.08 -23.76 -10.73
N MET A 136 -13.84 -22.48 -10.36
CA MET A 136 -12.87 -22.09 -9.34
C MET A 136 -13.39 -22.32 -7.91
N ASN A 137 -14.69 -22.25 -7.70
CA ASN A 137 -15.33 -22.45 -6.41
C ASN A 137 -15.99 -23.82 -6.25
N LYS A 138 -15.98 -24.65 -7.31
CA LYS A 138 -16.56 -26.00 -7.38
C LYS A 138 -18.09 -26.01 -7.18
N ASP A 139 -18.78 -24.99 -7.68
CA ASP A 139 -20.24 -24.91 -7.66
C ASP A 139 -20.88 -25.45 -8.94
N GLY A 140 -20.10 -25.94 -9.89
CA GLY A 140 -20.55 -26.49 -11.17
C GLY A 140 -20.65 -25.43 -12.28
N LYS A 141 -20.35 -24.15 -11.98
CA LYS A 141 -20.28 -23.07 -12.95
C LYS A 141 -18.85 -22.59 -13.12
N TYR A 142 -18.52 -22.24 -14.34
CA TYR A 142 -17.18 -21.79 -14.67
C TYR A 142 -17.05 -20.27 -14.53
N GLU A 143 -15.94 -19.82 -13.96
CA GLU A 143 -15.48 -18.44 -14.04
C GLU A 143 -14.51 -18.27 -15.21
N LEU A 144 -14.41 -17.04 -15.70
CA LEU A 144 -13.53 -16.63 -16.78
C LEU A 144 -12.41 -15.75 -16.25
N ALA A 145 -11.19 -16.23 -16.27
CA ALA A 145 -10.01 -15.43 -15.99
C ALA A 145 -9.54 -14.75 -17.28
N ILE A 146 -9.54 -13.44 -17.27
CA ILE A 146 -9.21 -12.56 -18.37
C ILE A 146 -7.84 -11.94 -18.13
N TRP A 147 -6.89 -12.19 -19.04
CA TRP A 147 -5.54 -11.67 -19.00
C TRP A 147 -5.37 -10.63 -20.12
N THR A 148 -5.19 -9.38 -19.78
CA THR A 148 -4.99 -8.28 -20.71
C THR A 148 -3.53 -7.86 -20.72
N HIS A 149 -2.85 -7.97 -21.86
CA HIS A 149 -1.45 -7.61 -21.99
C HIS A 149 -1.21 -6.12 -21.70
N ASP A 150 -0.13 -5.84 -21.00
CA ASP A 150 0.35 -4.49 -20.73
C ASP A 150 1.73 -4.26 -21.37
N THR A 151 2.79 -4.84 -20.80
CA THR A 151 4.16 -4.68 -21.30
C THR A 151 4.98 -5.95 -21.08
N GLY A 152 5.88 -6.28 -22.03
CA GLY A 152 6.69 -7.50 -21.95
C GLY A 152 5.82 -8.75 -21.82
N GLU A 153 5.98 -9.51 -20.75
CA GLU A 153 5.14 -10.65 -20.37
C GLU A 153 4.19 -10.31 -19.21
N ALA A 154 3.95 -9.01 -18.97
CA ALA A 154 3.04 -8.56 -17.93
C ALA A 154 1.60 -8.43 -18.43
N TYR A 155 0.67 -8.87 -17.60
CA TYR A 155 -0.77 -8.87 -17.87
C TYR A 155 -1.53 -8.36 -16.65
N LYS A 156 -2.48 -7.48 -16.90
CA LYS A 156 -3.54 -7.22 -15.92
C LYS A 156 -4.50 -8.41 -15.93
N VAL A 157 -4.77 -8.98 -14.77
CA VAL A 157 -5.63 -10.16 -14.64
C VAL A 157 -6.86 -9.82 -13.79
N ASP A 158 -8.03 -10.28 -14.27
CA ASP A 158 -9.27 -10.26 -13.52
C ASP A 158 -10.08 -11.52 -13.78
N VAL A 159 -10.95 -11.88 -12.83
CA VAL A 159 -11.82 -13.06 -12.91
C VAL A 159 -13.28 -12.59 -12.94
N TYR A 160 -14.05 -13.16 -13.86
CA TYR A 160 -15.43 -12.79 -14.09
C TYR A 160 -16.36 -14.01 -13.98
N ARG A 161 -17.56 -13.75 -13.51
CA ARG A 161 -18.70 -14.66 -13.49
C ARG A 161 -19.83 -14.06 -14.31
N LEU A 162 -20.58 -14.92 -14.96
CA LEU A 162 -21.78 -14.49 -15.69
C LEU A 162 -22.97 -14.42 -14.73
N ASP A 163 -23.61 -13.26 -14.67
CA ASP A 163 -24.87 -13.05 -13.98
C ASP A 163 -25.95 -12.52 -14.93
N LYS A 164 -27.11 -12.09 -14.41
CA LYS A 164 -28.23 -11.57 -15.21
C LYS A 164 -27.91 -10.26 -15.94
N THR A 165 -26.88 -9.53 -15.51
CA THR A 165 -26.48 -8.23 -16.05
C THR A 165 -25.30 -8.34 -17.03
N GLY A 166 -24.68 -9.51 -17.12
CA GLY A 166 -23.51 -9.80 -17.93
C GLY A 166 -22.33 -10.31 -17.10
N LEU A 167 -21.11 -10.09 -17.56
CA LEU A 167 -19.91 -10.49 -16.85
C LEU A 167 -19.59 -9.51 -15.71
N VAL A 168 -19.60 -10.01 -14.47
CA VAL A 168 -19.26 -9.28 -13.26
C VAL A 168 -18.01 -9.86 -12.58
N GLN A 169 -17.23 -9.05 -11.86
CA GLN A 169 -16.05 -9.53 -11.16
C GLN A 169 -16.42 -10.56 -10.07
N ALA A 170 -15.78 -11.72 -10.12
CA ALA A 170 -15.95 -12.82 -9.17
C ALA A 170 -14.89 -12.74 -8.05
N LYS A 171 -14.99 -11.74 -7.17
CA LYS A 171 -13.98 -11.47 -6.14
C LYS A 171 -13.84 -12.57 -5.07
N ASP A 172 -14.88 -13.36 -4.88
CA ASP A 172 -14.91 -14.50 -3.95
C ASP A 172 -13.95 -15.63 -4.34
N VAL A 173 -13.64 -15.78 -5.64
CA VAL A 173 -12.68 -16.78 -6.14
C VAL A 173 -11.25 -16.24 -6.27
N TYR A 174 -11.02 -14.95 -6.01
CA TYR A 174 -9.69 -14.33 -6.06
C TYR A 174 -8.65 -15.07 -5.20
N PRO A 175 -8.92 -15.42 -3.92
CA PRO A 175 -7.96 -16.14 -3.09
C PRO A 175 -7.49 -17.48 -3.66
N TYR A 176 -8.29 -18.10 -4.51
CA TYR A 176 -7.94 -19.32 -5.21
C TYR A 176 -7.10 -19.02 -6.47
N TYR A 177 -7.67 -18.24 -7.41
CA TYR A 177 -7.08 -18.08 -8.73
C TYR A 177 -5.80 -17.24 -8.71
N PHE A 178 -5.72 -16.19 -7.89
CA PHE A 178 -4.59 -15.28 -7.86
C PHE A 178 -3.31 -15.88 -7.27
N LYS A 179 -3.35 -17.01 -6.56
CA LYS A 179 -2.17 -17.80 -6.24
C LYS A 179 -1.44 -18.29 -7.49
N LYS A 180 -2.21 -18.70 -8.52
CA LYS A 180 -1.67 -19.10 -9.82
C LYS A 180 -1.04 -17.91 -10.56
N VAL A 181 -1.68 -16.74 -10.49
CA VAL A 181 -1.15 -15.50 -11.08
C VAL A 181 0.12 -15.04 -10.36
N ALA A 182 0.17 -15.10 -9.03
CA ALA A 182 1.36 -14.81 -8.26
C ALA A 182 2.53 -15.73 -8.65
N ALA A 183 2.29 -17.04 -8.70
CA ALA A 183 3.30 -18.02 -9.12
C ALA A 183 3.82 -17.76 -10.56
N TYR A 184 2.97 -17.25 -11.46
CA TYR A 184 3.41 -16.86 -12.79
C TYR A 184 4.45 -15.73 -12.74
N TYR A 185 4.21 -14.66 -11.95
CA TYR A 185 5.13 -13.54 -11.80
C TYR A 185 6.38 -13.91 -11.02
N GLU A 186 6.28 -14.72 -9.97
CA GLU A 186 7.42 -15.26 -9.25
C GLU A 186 8.37 -16.04 -10.18
N ASN A 187 7.81 -16.78 -11.14
CA ASN A 187 8.60 -17.50 -12.12
C ASN A 187 9.31 -16.56 -13.11
N LEU A 188 8.65 -15.51 -13.58
CA LEU A 188 9.27 -14.49 -14.45
C LEU A 188 10.40 -13.74 -13.74
N LEU A 189 10.23 -13.43 -12.46
CA LEU A 189 11.22 -12.73 -11.63
C LEU A 189 12.49 -13.54 -11.35
N LYS A 190 12.49 -14.86 -11.55
CA LYS A 190 13.71 -15.67 -11.47
C LYS A 190 14.76 -15.30 -12.53
N THR A 191 14.33 -14.74 -13.65
CA THR A 191 15.20 -14.42 -14.80
C THR A 191 15.21 -12.93 -15.15
N ASN A 192 14.19 -12.16 -14.74
CA ASN A 192 13.99 -10.79 -15.18
C ASN A 192 13.51 -9.91 -14.01
N ASP A 193 14.41 -9.09 -13.47
CA ASP A 193 14.10 -8.18 -12.35
C ASP A 193 13.57 -6.83 -12.89
N PHE A 194 12.29 -6.76 -13.26
CA PHE A 194 11.63 -5.55 -13.73
C PHE A 194 10.58 -5.04 -12.74
N SER A 195 10.48 -3.73 -12.56
CA SER A 195 9.54 -3.11 -11.62
C SER A 195 8.07 -3.47 -11.89
N TYR A 196 7.68 -3.62 -13.16
CA TYR A 196 6.31 -3.98 -13.52
C TYR A 196 5.96 -5.44 -13.18
N TYR A 197 6.91 -6.38 -13.16
CA TYR A 197 6.64 -7.73 -12.66
C TYR A 197 6.41 -7.74 -11.15
N TRP A 198 7.16 -6.94 -10.39
CA TRP A 198 6.93 -6.75 -8.97
C TRP A 198 5.59 -6.07 -8.67
N TYR A 199 5.19 -5.08 -9.50
CA TYR A 199 3.88 -4.44 -9.39
C TYR A 199 2.72 -5.43 -9.59
N TYR A 200 2.77 -6.25 -10.66
CA TYR A 200 1.72 -7.23 -10.94
C TYR A 200 1.76 -8.42 -9.98
N LEU A 201 2.95 -8.79 -9.46
CA LEU A 201 3.05 -9.76 -8.37
C LEU A 201 2.35 -9.25 -7.11
N ALA A 202 2.59 -7.98 -6.72
CA ALA A 202 1.93 -7.36 -5.59
C ALA A 202 0.40 -7.32 -5.74
N ASP A 203 -0.11 -6.97 -6.94
CA ASP A 203 -1.55 -7.00 -7.23
C ASP A 203 -2.12 -8.43 -7.11
N ALA A 204 -1.41 -9.42 -7.62
CA ALA A 204 -1.82 -10.82 -7.54
C ALA A 204 -1.82 -11.33 -6.09
N GLN A 205 -0.79 -11.04 -5.31
CA GLN A 205 -0.68 -11.42 -3.90
C GLN A 205 -1.76 -10.73 -3.05
N MET A 206 -2.03 -9.44 -3.30
CA MET A 206 -3.13 -8.72 -2.65
C MET A 206 -4.48 -9.39 -2.92
N LYS A 207 -4.79 -9.71 -4.18
CA LYS A 207 -6.03 -10.39 -4.57
C LYS A 207 -6.09 -11.84 -4.07
N ALA A 208 -4.96 -12.49 -3.88
CA ALA A 208 -4.87 -13.81 -3.24
C ALA A 208 -5.09 -13.76 -1.72
N GLY A 209 -5.07 -12.56 -1.12
CA GLY A 209 -5.16 -12.36 0.33
C GLY A 209 -3.82 -12.44 1.06
N ASP A 210 -2.71 -12.55 0.33
CA ASP A 210 -1.36 -12.57 0.89
C ASP A 210 -0.80 -11.14 0.94
N LEU A 211 -1.35 -10.35 1.86
CA LEU A 211 -1.11 -8.92 1.95
C LEU A 211 0.32 -8.59 2.36
N ASP A 212 0.94 -9.45 3.15
CA ASP A 212 2.31 -9.26 3.62
C ASP A 212 3.29 -9.39 2.46
N GLN A 213 3.15 -10.43 1.65
CA GLN A 213 3.96 -10.60 0.45
C GLN A 213 3.69 -9.53 -0.60
N ALA A 214 2.43 -9.07 -0.70
CA ALA A 214 2.05 -7.98 -1.59
C ALA A 214 2.79 -6.67 -1.23
N LEU A 215 2.93 -6.34 0.06
CA LEU A 215 3.71 -5.19 0.51
C LEU A 215 5.18 -5.31 0.14
N ILE A 216 5.79 -6.47 0.36
CA ILE A 216 7.19 -6.72 -0.01
C ILE A 216 7.39 -6.51 -1.51
N SER A 217 6.49 -7.07 -2.32
CA SER A 217 6.57 -6.97 -3.77
C SER A 217 6.43 -5.54 -4.28
N ILE A 218 5.47 -4.76 -3.73
CA ILE A 218 5.28 -3.37 -4.14
C ILE A 218 6.42 -2.47 -3.65
N ASP A 219 6.96 -2.72 -2.45
CA ASP A 219 8.11 -2.01 -1.91
C ASP A 219 9.36 -2.27 -2.77
N LYS A 220 9.56 -3.50 -3.22
CA LYS A 220 10.62 -3.84 -4.18
C LYS A 220 10.45 -3.07 -5.51
N ALA A 221 9.24 -2.97 -6.06
CA ALA A 221 8.97 -2.15 -7.25
C ALA A 221 9.36 -0.68 -7.05
N LEU A 222 9.13 -0.12 -5.86
CA LEU A 222 9.46 1.26 -5.50
C LEU A 222 10.97 1.53 -5.41
N THR A 223 11.82 0.51 -5.24
CA THR A 223 13.28 0.68 -5.19
C THR A 223 13.93 1.03 -6.54
N PHE A 224 13.23 0.82 -7.65
CA PHE A 224 13.75 1.11 -8.98
C PHE A 224 13.85 2.62 -9.22
N SER A 225 14.94 3.07 -9.85
CA SER A 225 15.19 4.50 -10.12
C SER A 225 14.16 5.09 -11.09
N SER A 226 13.74 4.32 -12.09
CA SER A 226 12.74 4.68 -13.10
C SER A 226 11.75 3.53 -13.28
N PRO A 227 10.84 3.32 -12.34
CA PRO A 227 9.92 2.20 -12.41
C PRO A 227 8.82 2.42 -13.44
N TYR A 228 8.27 1.32 -13.93
CA TYR A 228 6.99 1.27 -14.61
C TYR A 228 6.10 0.27 -13.86
N PRO A 229 4.87 0.63 -13.50
CA PRO A 229 4.26 1.97 -13.56
C PRO A 229 5.04 3.04 -12.77
N SER A 230 4.61 4.32 -12.86
CA SER A 230 5.27 5.42 -12.18
C SER A 230 5.27 5.24 -10.64
N LYS A 231 6.17 5.96 -9.95
CA LYS A 231 6.25 5.89 -8.47
C LYS A 231 4.92 6.28 -7.80
N GLU A 232 4.18 7.20 -8.39
CA GLU A 232 2.85 7.61 -7.89
C GLU A 232 1.88 6.43 -7.92
N VAL A 233 1.78 5.70 -9.04
CA VAL A 233 0.91 4.51 -9.19
C VAL A 233 1.34 3.38 -8.25
N LEU A 234 2.65 3.17 -8.09
CA LEU A 234 3.17 2.18 -7.14
C LEU A 234 2.81 2.54 -5.69
N THR A 235 2.89 3.83 -5.34
CA THR A 235 2.53 4.32 -4.00
C THR A 235 1.03 4.19 -3.75
N GLU A 236 0.19 4.48 -4.75
CA GLU A 236 -1.26 4.26 -4.67
C GLU A 236 -1.60 2.77 -4.46
N LYS A 237 -0.95 1.87 -5.21
CA LYS A 237 -1.13 0.43 -5.03
C LYS A 237 -0.67 -0.03 -3.64
N ARG A 238 0.44 0.49 -3.15
CA ARG A 238 0.91 0.23 -1.78
C ARG A 238 -0.14 0.64 -0.74
N GLN A 239 -0.73 1.83 -0.91
CA GLN A 239 -1.78 2.31 -0.01
C GLN A 239 -3.04 1.43 -0.10
N GLU A 240 -3.40 0.97 -1.30
CA GLU A 240 -4.49 0.01 -1.50
C GLU A 240 -4.26 -1.29 -0.71
N ILE A 241 -3.04 -1.87 -0.80
CA ILE A 241 -2.67 -3.09 -0.05
C ILE A 241 -2.78 -2.84 1.47
N LEU A 242 -2.25 -1.73 1.97
CA LEU A 242 -2.33 -1.36 3.38
C LEU A 242 -3.78 -1.19 3.85
N ASN A 243 -4.63 -0.61 3.03
CA ASN A 243 -6.06 -0.47 3.33
C ASN A 243 -6.75 -1.84 3.42
N HIS A 244 -6.37 -2.81 2.59
CA HIS A 244 -6.87 -4.18 2.69
C HIS A 244 -6.38 -4.89 3.96
N GLN A 245 -5.15 -4.66 4.41
CA GLN A 245 -4.68 -5.15 5.71
C GLN A 245 -5.50 -4.55 6.86
N GLY A 246 -5.84 -3.26 6.80
CA GLY A 246 -6.68 -2.59 7.79
C GLY A 246 -8.10 -3.18 7.89
N THR A 247 -8.66 -3.69 6.79
CA THR A 247 -9.99 -4.32 6.79
C THR A 247 -9.99 -5.75 7.35
N THR A 248 -8.84 -6.42 7.38
CA THR A 248 -8.70 -7.78 7.96
C THR A 248 -8.21 -7.77 9.40
N ASN A 249 -7.83 -6.60 9.94
CA ASN A 249 -7.36 -6.46 11.31
C ASN A 249 -8.56 -6.20 12.26
N PRO A 250 -8.76 -6.98 13.33
CA PRO A 250 -9.90 -6.84 14.23
C PRO A 250 -9.97 -5.49 14.98
N HIS A 251 -8.99 -4.61 14.80
CA HIS A 251 -8.89 -3.34 15.50
C HIS A 251 -9.00 -2.08 14.61
N ASN A 252 -9.42 -2.19 13.36
CA ASN A 252 -9.63 -1.01 12.47
C ASN A 252 -8.40 -0.05 12.37
N GLN A 253 -7.19 -0.59 12.48
CA GLN A 253 -5.94 0.17 12.43
C GLN A 253 -5.54 0.50 10.98
N VAL A 254 -5.24 1.77 10.71
CA VAL A 254 -4.76 2.28 9.41
C VAL A 254 -3.29 2.67 9.52
N VAL A 255 -2.54 2.56 8.43
CA VAL A 255 -1.18 3.11 8.37
C VAL A 255 -1.22 4.63 8.33
N ILE A 256 -0.50 5.24 9.28
CA ILE A 256 -0.44 6.69 9.47
C ILE A 256 0.76 7.28 8.73
N ASN A 257 1.93 6.64 8.89
CA ASN A 257 3.22 7.08 8.34
C ASN A 257 4.12 5.88 8.12
N TRP A 258 5.11 5.98 7.22
CA TRP A 258 6.06 4.91 6.96
C TRP A 258 7.39 5.42 6.42
N ALA A 259 8.45 4.62 6.60
CA ALA A 259 9.78 4.85 6.06
C ALA A 259 10.48 3.52 5.74
N MET A 260 11.55 3.54 4.96
CA MET A 260 12.36 2.37 4.63
C MET A 260 13.83 2.60 4.93
N GLY A 261 14.42 1.72 5.73
CA GLY A 261 15.82 1.71 6.10
C GLY A 261 16.24 0.36 6.64
N ASP A 262 17.52 0.08 6.75
CA ASP A 262 18.01 -1.13 7.44
C ASP A 262 18.02 -0.83 8.95
N VAL A 263 16.88 -1.11 9.63
CA VAL A 263 16.72 -0.87 11.07
C VAL A 263 17.03 -2.09 11.92
N THR A 264 17.36 -3.23 11.30
CA THR A 264 17.74 -4.47 11.99
C THR A 264 19.22 -4.83 11.82
N GLY A 265 19.98 -4.07 11.01
CA GLY A 265 21.40 -4.25 10.79
C GLY A 265 21.77 -5.51 10.03
N ASP A 266 20.83 -6.08 9.27
CA ASP A 266 21.05 -7.31 8.52
C ASP A 266 21.48 -7.08 7.06
N GLY A 267 21.64 -5.82 6.64
CA GLY A 267 22.06 -5.37 5.32
C GLY A 267 20.94 -5.32 4.29
N VAL A 268 19.69 -5.59 4.68
CA VAL A 268 18.50 -5.49 3.83
C VAL A 268 17.59 -4.42 4.41
N ARG A 269 17.01 -3.58 3.53
CA ARG A 269 16.10 -2.52 3.99
C ARG A 269 14.82 -3.12 4.53
N ASP A 270 14.44 -2.68 5.71
CA ASP A 270 13.18 -2.98 6.39
C ASP A 270 12.12 -1.93 6.04
N THR A 271 10.85 -2.25 6.22
CA THR A 271 9.77 -1.28 6.18
C THR A 271 9.28 -0.99 7.58
N VAL A 272 9.36 0.28 7.97
CA VAL A 272 8.93 0.79 9.27
C VAL A 272 7.68 1.63 9.08
N TYR A 273 6.61 1.36 9.83
CA TYR A 273 5.39 2.17 9.76
C TYR A 273 4.68 2.29 11.10
N LEU A 274 3.94 3.37 11.25
CA LEU A 274 3.00 3.58 12.33
C LEU A 274 1.60 3.20 11.87
N THR A 275 0.92 2.39 12.65
CA THR A 275 -0.50 2.09 12.50
C THR A 275 -1.29 2.71 13.65
N GLY A 276 -2.56 3.01 13.42
CA GLY A 276 -3.43 3.54 14.48
C GLY A 276 -4.87 3.64 14.04
N GLU A 277 -5.73 4.00 14.98
CA GLU A 277 -7.15 4.22 14.77
C GLU A 277 -7.44 5.71 14.59
N LYS A 278 -8.08 6.08 13.50
CA LYS A 278 -8.47 7.48 13.25
C LYS A 278 -9.78 7.78 13.96
N THR A 279 -9.81 8.89 14.69
CA THR A 279 -11.07 9.40 15.26
C THR A 279 -11.87 10.05 14.14
N GLU A 280 -13.12 9.65 13.96
CA GLU A 280 -14.02 10.19 12.93
C GLU A 280 -14.18 11.72 13.09
N GLY A 281 -14.00 12.45 11.97
CA GLY A 281 -14.13 13.92 11.95
C GLY A 281 -13.00 14.68 12.67
N SER A 282 -11.93 14.01 13.12
CA SER A 282 -10.81 14.61 13.84
C SER A 282 -9.46 14.18 13.26
N PRO A 283 -8.41 15.01 13.29
CA PRO A 283 -7.05 14.62 12.98
C PRO A 283 -6.36 13.81 14.10
N PHE A 284 -7.08 13.47 15.16
CA PHE A 284 -6.58 12.75 16.33
C PHE A 284 -6.49 11.23 16.10
N TRP A 285 -5.35 10.65 16.41
CA TRP A 285 -5.06 9.23 16.31
C TRP A 285 -5.02 8.56 17.68
N LYS A 286 -5.43 7.30 17.74
CA LYS A 286 -5.40 6.42 18.94
C LYS A 286 -4.74 5.11 18.60
N ASN A 287 -4.28 4.39 19.62
CA ASN A 287 -3.68 3.05 19.48
C ASN A 287 -2.52 3.03 18.48
N ILE A 288 -1.72 4.11 18.49
CA ILE A 288 -0.56 4.23 17.60
C ILE A 288 0.46 3.14 17.96
N THR A 289 0.80 2.33 16.97
CA THR A 289 1.69 1.16 17.12
C THR A 289 2.82 1.26 16.10
N LEU A 290 4.05 1.08 16.54
CA LEU A 290 5.21 0.91 15.67
C LEU A 290 5.19 -0.52 15.12
N VAL A 291 5.32 -0.66 13.81
CA VAL A 291 5.39 -1.94 13.12
C VAL A 291 6.61 -1.96 12.22
N ILE A 292 7.41 -3.01 12.34
CA ILE A 292 8.61 -3.24 11.55
C ILE A 292 8.41 -4.53 10.77
N LEU A 293 8.51 -4.44 9.45
CA LEU A 293 8.59 -5.60 8.56
C LEU A 293 10.05 -5.78 8.18
N ASN A 294 10.69 -6.85 8.69
CA ASN A 294 12.08 -7.17 8.33
C ASN A 294 12.15 -7.63 6.86
N GLY A 295 12.94 -6.90 6.07
CA GLY A 295 13.04 -7.11 4.63
C GLY A 295 13.71 -8.43 4.22
N LYS A 296 14.50 -9.05 5.11
CA LYS A 296 15.21 -10.31 4.87
C LYS A 296 14.39 -11.53 5.27
N THR A 297 13.73 -11.46 6.42
CA THR A 297 12.99 -12.60 6.98
C THR A 297 11.51 -12.57 6.68
N ASN A 298 10.98 -11.41 6.25
CA ASN A 298 9.56 -11.15 6.04
C ASN A 298 8.71 -11.30 7.32
N MET A 299 9.34 -11.17 8.49
CA MET A 299 8.66 -11.26 9.77
C MET A 299 8.28 -9.87 10.27
N TYR A 300 7.14 -9.80 10.93
CA TYR A 300 6.65 -8.58 11.58
C TYR A 300 7.04 -8.53 13.05
N GLU A 301 7.52 -7.37 13.49
CA GLU A 301 7.61 -6.99 14.89
C GLU A 301 6.63 -5.84 15.15
N ARG A 302 5.87 -5.91 16.25
CA ARG A 302 4.93 -4.87 16.68
C ARG A 302 5.30 -4.38 18.06
N ILE A 303 5.42 -3.07 18.19
CA ILE A 303 5.81 -2.41 19.45
C ILE A 303 4.73 -1.40 19.81
N SER A 304 4.05 -1.65 20.92
CA SER A 304 3.10 -0.70 21.49
C SER A 304 3.87 0.46 22.13
N LEU A 305 3.52 1.70 21.76
CA LEU A 305 4.08 2.88 22.39
C LEU A 305 3.43 3.09 23.76
N LYS A 306 4.16 3.64 24.73
CA LYS A 306 3.65 3.96 26.05
C LYS A 306 2.55 5.01 25.97
N GLU A 307 2.84 6.15 25.37
CA GLU A 307 1.87 7.16 24.97
C GLU A 307 1.59 6.97 23.48
N ASN A 308 0.41 6.51 23.15
CA ASN A 308 0.05 5.98 21.83
C ASN A 308 -1.12 6.71 21.18
N MET A 309 -1.30 7.99 21.54
CA MET A 309 -2.37 8.82 21.00
C MET A 309 -1.91 10.26 20.82
N GLY A 310 -2.44 10.93 19.82
CA GLY A 310 -2.13 12.33 19.52
C GLY A 310 -2.33 12.72 18.07
N TYR A 311 -1.66 13.77 17.66
CA TYR A 311 -1.76 14.37 16.34
C TYR A 311 -0.45 14.18 15.55
N ASN A 312 -0.54 14.21 14.22
CA ASN A 312 0.58 14.24 13.29
C ASN A 312 1.72 13.24 13.61
N PRO A 313 1.46 11.93 13.83
CA PRO A 313 2.55 11.00 14.10
C PRO A 313 3.52 10.92 12.92
N THR A 314 4.82 11.06 13.18
CA THR A 314 5.87 11.04 12.16
C THR A 314 6.95 10.02 12.48
N ILE A 315 7.67 9.55 11.45
CA ILE A 315 8.84 8.68 11.54
C ILE A 315 10.03 9.39 10.88
N PHE A 316 11.18 9.30 11.52
CA PHE A 316 12.48 9.57 10.94
C PHE A 316 13.37 8.35 11.14
N LEU A 317 14.17 7.98 10.13
CA LEU A 317 15.18 6.94 10.22
C LEU A 317 16.56 7.57 10.08
N GLY A 318 17.49 7.19 10.95
CA GLY A 318 18.86 7.63 10.92
C GLY A 318 19.65 7.02 12.08
N ASP A 319 20.95 6.89 11.93
CA ASP A 319 21.85 6.30 12.91
C ASP A 319 22.10 7.28 14.06
N PHE A 320 21.50 7.05 15.24
CA PHE A 320 21.74 7.80 16.47
C PHE A 320 22.80 7.14 17.36
N THR A 321 23.03 5.84 17.16
CA THR A 321 23.93 5.06 18.01
C THR A 321 25.36 5.01 17.50
N GLY A 322 25.59 5.36 16.23
CA GLY A 322 26.89 5.36 15.56
C GLY A 322 27.35 3.98 15.10
N ASP A 323 26.39 3.03 14.96
CA ASP A 323 26.69 1.66 14.56
C ASP A 323 26.40 1.40 13.04
N ARG A 324 25.94 2.42 12.30
CA ARG A 324 25.58 2.41 10.89
C ARG A 324 24.33 1.61 10.57
N VAL A 325 23.49 1.37 11.56
CA VAL A 325 22.13 0.86 11.41
C VAL A 325 21.18 2.02 11.61
N ASP A 326 20.13 2.09 10.82
CA ASP A 326 19.13 3.13 11.00
C ASP A 326 18.34 2.88 12.31
N ASP A 327 18.34 3.84 13.21
CA ASP A 327 17.45 3.87 14.35
C ASP A 327 16.13 4.56 13.98
N ILE A 328 15.08 4.36 14.78
CA ILE A 328 13.73 4.83 14.47
C ILE A 328 13.33 5.92 15.45
N GLN A 329 13.21 7.16 14.99
CA GLN A 329 12.59 8.24 15.80
C GLN A 329 11.10 8.36 15.44
N ILE A 330 10.25 8.45 16.48
CA ILE A 330 8.82 8.71 16.40
C ILE A 330 8.50 10.00 17.13
N VAL A 331 7.69 10.87 16.54
CA VAL A 331 7.19 12.09 17.19
C VAL A 331 5.67 12.14 17.03
N ILE A 332 4.96 12.45 18.14
CA ILE A 332 3.50 12.57 18.21
C ILE A 332 3.16 13.87 18.95
N ASP A 333 2.43 14.78 18.31
CA ASP A 333 1.98 16.00 18.94
C ASP A 333 0.88 15.71 19.97
N THR A 334 0.98 16.26 21.20
CA THR A 334 -0.06 16.06 22.23
C THR A 334 -1.33 16.87 21.94
N GLY A 335 -1.19 18.01 21.24
CA GLY A 335 -2.28 18.95 20.94
C GLY A 335 -2.69 19.86 22.11
N GLY A 336 -1.94 19.84 23.20
CA GLY A 336 -2.14 20.75 24.33
C GLY A 336 -1.61 22.17 24.06
N SER A 337 -2.00 23.15 24.89
CA SER A 337 -1.61 24.56 24.77
C SER A 337 -0.11 24.82 24.95
N GLY A 338 0.63 23.90 25.62
CA GLY A 338 2.09 23.96 25.76
C GLY A 338 2.87 23.45 24.56
N GLY A 339 2.18 22.99 23.46
CA GLY A 339 2.85 22.50 22.25
C GLY A 339 3.75 21.27 22.48
N THR A 340 3.53 20.51 23.55
CA THR A 340 4.38 19.39 23.94
C THR A 340 4.23 18.18 23.02
N ILE A 341 5.23 17.29 23.01
CA ILE A 341 5.26 16.11 22.19
C ILE A 341 5.54 14.85 23.02
N TYR A 342 5.05 13.71 22.53
CA TYR A 342 5.62 12.40 22.85
C TYR A 342 6.61 12.03 21.77
N SER A 343 7.82 11.63 22.15
CA SER A 343 8.81 11.16 21.19
C SER A 343 9.61 10.00 21.74
N TYR A 344 9.91 9.06 20.86
CA TYR A 344 10.68 7.85 21.14
C TYR A 344 11.80 7.71 20.12
N VAL A 345 12.94 7.16 20.53
CA VAL A 345 13.93 6.62 19.62
C VAL A 345 14.12 5.15 19.96
N PHE A 346 14.02 4.30 18.95
CA PHE A 346 14.27 2.86 19.05
C PHE A 346 15.51 2.48 18.26
N ALA A 347 16.35 1.62 18.83
CA ALA A 347 17.55 1.06 18.21
C ALA A 347 17.54 -0.47 18.29
N PHE A 348 18.14 -1.12 17.31
CA PHE A 348 18.28 -2.59 17.29
C PHE A 348 19.55 -2.99 18.02
N LEU A 349 19.43 -3.22 19.31
CA LEU A 349 20.56 -3.54 20.20
C LEU A 349 20.45 -4.97 20.73
N GLU A 350 21.54 -5.74 20.68
CA GLU A 350 21.61 -7.11 21.20
C GLU A 350 20.54 -8.03 20.59
N GLY A 351 20.24 -7.85 19.28
CA GLY A 351 19.28 -8.66 18.55
C GLY A 351 17.81 -8.36 18.84
N LYS A 352 17.51 -7.20 19.42
CA LYS A 352 16.13 -6.75 19.73
C LYS A 352 15.99 -5.24 19.54
N MET A 353 14.78 -4.83 19.10
CA MET A 353 14.42 -3.43 19.10
C MET A 353 14.20 -2.92 20.53
N LYS A 354 14.93 -1.89 20.94
CA LYS A 354 14.88 -1.31 22.29
C LYS A 354 14.62 0.18 22.23
N PRO A 355 13.76 0.72 23.10
CA PRO A 355 13.66 2.18 23.26
C PRO A 355 14.94 2.71 23.92
N ILE A 356 15.59 3.68 23.29
CA ILE A 356 16.80 4.35 23.78
C ILE A 356 16.53 5.81 24.15
N PHE A 357 15.40 6.37 23.72
CA PHE A 357 14.91 7.68 24.14
C PHE A 357 13.39 7.63 24.34
N ASP A 358 12.91 8.28 25.39
CA ASP A 358 11.51 8.46 25.74
C ASP A 358 11.34 9.83 26.40
N THR A 359 10.54 10.71 25.82
CA THR A 359 10.33 12.08 26.34
C THR A 359 9.89 12.10 27.80
N ASP A 360 9.09 11.15 28.26
CA ASP A 360 8.66 11.08 29.64
C ASP A 360 9.84 10.88 30.61
N VAL A 361 10.80 10.02 30.21
CA VAL A 361 12.00 9.76 30.98
C VAL A 361 12.93 10.98 30.98
N TYR A 362 13.13 11.56 29.78
CA TYR A 362 14.08 12.65 29.59
C TYR A 362 13.56 14.02 30.05
N ASN A 363 12.25 14.22 30.20
CA ASN A 363 11.67 15.37 30.88
C ASN A 363 12.05 15.40 32.35
N GLU A 364 12.32 14.25 32.97
CA GLU A 364 12.79 14.14 34.36
C GLU A 364 14.31 14.16 34.49
N TYR A 365 15.08 14.13 33.39
CA TYR A 365 16.54 14.09 33.39
C TYR A 365 17.17 15.36 33.96
N SER A 366 16.55 16.53 33.67
CA SER A 366 16.93 17.83 34.23
C SER A 366 15.75 18.46 34.98
N LYS A 367 15.97 18.91 36.17
CA LYS A 367 15.02 19.75 36.90
C LYS A 367 15.41 21.21 36.70
N TYR A 368 14.41 22.03 36.47
CA TYR A 368 14.57 23.45 36.22
C TYR A 368 13.82 24.25 37.28
N GLU A 369 14.44 25.37 37.70
CA GLU A 369 13.79 26.39 38.50
C GLU A 369 13.85 27.71 37.76
N VAL A 370 12.74 28.45 37.75
CA VAL A 370 12.63 29.74 37.05
C VAL A 370 12.19 30.78 38.08
N HIS A 371 13.03 31.79 38.33
CA HIS A 371 12.72 32.84 39.27
C HIS A 371 12.89 34.20 38.62
N TYR A 372 11.90 35.08 38.78
CA TYR A 372 12.04 36.47 38.40
C TYR A 372 12.97 37.20 39.38
N GLN A 373 13.77 38.11 38.87
CA GLN A 373 14.78 38.89 39.61
C GLN A 373 14.52 40.37 39.40
N ASP A 374 15.04 41.21 40.30
CA ASP A 374 15.04 42.66 40.12
C ASP A 374 15.71 43.07 38.80
N HIS A 375 15.40 44.28 38.35
CA HIS A 375 15.96 44.88 37.13
C HIS A 375 15.59 44.14 35.84
N TYR A 376 14.33 43.68 35.75
CA TYR A 376 13.72 43.11 34.53
C TYR A 376 14.41 41.83 34.07
N LYS A 377 14.75 40.95 34.96
CA LYS A 377 15.44 39.69 34.68
C LYS A 377 14.65 38.48 35.17
N ALA A 378 14.95 37.33 34.60
CA ALA A 378 14.61 36.04 35.19
C ALA A 378 15.82 35.11 35.13
N THR A 379 15.96 34.24 36.13
CA THR A 379 16.98 33.19 36.13
C THR A 379 16.33 31.84 35.84
N VAL A 380 17.01 31.02 35.04
CA VAL A 380 16.70 29.62 34.80
C VAL A 380 17.87 28.79 35.33
N THR A 381 17.63 28.01 36.37
CA THR A 381 18.64 27.13 36.96
C THR A 381 18.35 25.71 36.56
N SER A 382 19.33 25.03 35.97
CA SER A 382 19.29 23.62 35.58
C SER A 382 20.02 22.75 36.57
N SER A 383 19.43 21.63 36.97
CA SER A 383 20.06 20.66 37.89
C SER A 383 21.07 19.76 37.18
N ASN A 384 20.88 19.50 35.89
CA ASN A 384 21.75 18.65 35.07
C ASN A 384 21.75 19.09 33.61
N PRO A 385 22.86 19.63 33.07
CA PRO A 385 24.06 20.06 33.81
C PRO A 385 23.74 21.20 34.78
N LYS A 386 24.51 21.32 35.86
CA LYS A 386 24.35 22.44 36.82
C LYS A 386 24.77 23.75 36.15
N LYS A 387 23.78 24.53 35.71
CA LYS A 387 23.99 25.82 35.06
C LYS A 387 22.92 26.80 35.49
N GLU A 388 23.24 28.09 35.44
CA GLU A 388 22.29 29.16 35.61
C GLU A 388 22.38 30.09 34.41
N TYR A 389 21.22 30.48 33.91
CA TYR A 389 21.05 31.39 32.79
C TYR A 389 20.24 32.60 33.26
N THR A 390 20.66 33.79 32.80
CA THR A 390 19.92 35.02 33.07
C THR A 390 19.25 35.51 31.79
N LEU A 391 17.94 35.68 31.83
CA LEU A 391 17.12 36.19 30.74
C LEU A 391 16.84 37.68 31.01
N ASP A 392 17.00 38.49 30.00
CA ASP A 392 16.61 39.89 29.98
C ASP A 392 15.14 40.00 29.51
N LEU A 393 14.24 40.50 30.33
CA LEU A 393 12.82 40.63 30.09
C LEU A 393 12.42 41.96 29.47
N THR A 394 13.36 42.87 29.21
CA THR A 394 13.06 44.21 28.69
C THR A 394 12.34 44.20 27.35
N TYR A 395 12.47 43.09 26.58
CA TYR A 395 11.74 42.89 25.32
C TYR A 395 10.23 42.76 25.45
N LYS A 396 9.72 42.44 26.66
CA LYS A 396 8.28 42.25 26.95
C LYS A 396 7.50 43.57 26.87
N GLY A 397 8.18 44.70 26.97
CA GLY A 397 7.59 46.03 26.89
C GLY A 397 7.05 46.56 28.25
N GLU A 398 6.75 47.88 28.27
CA GLU A 398 6.38 48.59 29.50
C GLU A 398 5.11 48.08 30.15
N GLU A 399 4.09 47.72 29.36
CA GLU A 399 2.81 47.22 29.88
C GLU A 399 3.04 45.96 30.75
N TYR A 400 3.73 44.95 30.21
CA TYR A 400 4.03 43.73 30.93
C TYR A 400 4.91 44.00 32.13
N LEU A 401 5.99 44.79 31.99
CA LEU A 401 6.95 45.06 33.05
C LEU A 401 6.32 45.84 34.18
N SER A 402 5.44 46.82 33.90
CA SER A 402 4.77 47.60 34.92
C SER A 402 3.78 46.82 35.78
N GLU A 403 3.29 45.68 35.34
CA GLU A 403 2.50 44.77 36.17
C GLU A 403 3.32 44.10 37.26
N ILE A 404 4.58 43.79 36.94
CA ILE A 404 5.49 42.92 37.73
C ILE A 404 6.45 43.77 38.59
N TYR A 405 6.97 44.86 38.03
CA TYR A 405 8.03 45.65 38.67
C TYR A 405 7.54 47.03 39.14
N ASN A 406 8.21 47.52 40.19
CA ASN A 406 8.10 48.90 40.61
C ASN A 406 8.87 49.83 39.64
N PRO A 407 8.65 51.16 39.66
CA PRO A 407 9.38 52.10 38.82
C PRO A 407 10.91 52.11 38.98
N ASP A 408 11.41 51.64 40.10
CA ASP A 408 12.85 51.50 40.42
C ASP A 408 13.46 50.17 39.90
N GLY A 409 12.63 49.33 39.26
CA GLY A 409 13.00 48.05 38.72
C GLY A 409 13.02 46.89 39.74
N THR A 410 12.55 47.11 40.96
CA THR A 410 12.39 46.03 41.95
C THR A 410 11.11 45.24 41.72
N LEU A 411 11.11 43.94 42.00
CA LEU A 411 9.89 43.12 41.93
C LEU A 411 8.84 43.56 42.92
N LYS A 412 7.59 43.60 42.52
CA LYS A 412 6.44 43.88 43.43
C LYS A 412 6.19 42.73 44.40
N SER A 413 6.47 41.50 43.98
CA SER A 413 6.40 40.26 44.76
C SER A 413 7.22 39.18 44.08
N PRO A 414 7.68 38.13 44.83
CA PRO A 414 8.32 36.99 44.23
C PRO A 414 7.44 36.32 43.21
N ILE A 415 7.99 35.99 42.03
CA ILE A 415 7.32 35.27 40.94
C ILE A 415 8.20 34.11 40.54
N GLU A 416 7.58 32.93 40.41
CA GLU A 416 8.20 31.72 39.91
C GLU A 416 7.55 31.37 38.57
N GLY A 417 8.37 30.96 37.61
CA GLY A 417 7.98 30.34 36.40
C GLY A 417 8.34 28.84 36.41
N TRP A 418 8.30 28.22 35.25
CA TRP A 418 8.73 26.83 35.10
C TRP A 418 9.26 26.60 33.69
N VAL A 419 9.82 25.40 33.44
CA VAL A 419 10.16 24.94 32.10
C VAL A 419 9.17 23.83 31.70
N ASP A 420 8.49 24.02 30.59
CA ASP A 420 7.55 23.03 30.08
C ASP A 420 8.26 21.74 29.61
N PRO A 421 7.57 20.61 29.48
CA PRO A 421 8.09 19.39 28.85
C PRO A 421 8.57 19.66 27.43
N ILE A 422 9.33 18.71 26.89
CA ILE A 422 9.88 18.80 25.52
C ILE A 422 8.74 19.08 24.52
N SER A 423 8.88 20.19 23.79
CA SER A 423 7.95 20.66 22.76
C SER A 423 8.47 20.49 21.32
N GLY A 424 9.74 20.10 21.19
CA GLY A 424 10.35 19.78 19.89
C GLY A 424 11.57 18.89 20.11
N LEU A 425 11.75 17.89 19.22
CA LEU A 425 12.91 16.98 19.24
C LEU A 425 13.33 16.68 17.80
N TYR A 426 14.47 17.23 17.41
CA TYR A 426 14.94 17.23 16.02
C TYR A 426 16.23 16.43 15.88
N PRO A 427 16.33 15.52 14.90
CA PRO A 427 17.58 14.84 14.57
C PRO A 427 18.49 15.80 13.82
N ILE A 428 19.73 15.94 14.27
CA ILE A 428 20.74 16.81 13.64
C ILE A 428 22.08 16.09 13.58
N ASP A 429 22.63 15.94 12.38
CA ASP A 429 24.01 15.48 12.18
C ASP A 429 24.94 16.70 12.21
N TYR A 430 25.41 17.07 13.41
CA TYR A 430 26.32 18.23 13.60
C TYR A 430 27.70 18.02 12.99
N ALA A 431 28.20 16.80 13.04
CA ALA A 431 29.53 16.44 12.55
C ALA A 431 29.55 16.15 11.04
N ARG A 432 28.39 15.91 10.44
CA ARG A 432 28.23 15.46 9.03
C ARG A 432 28.94 14.14 8.77
N ASP A 433 28.84 13.23 9.71
CA ASP A 433 29.46 11.91 9.66
C ASP A 433 28.43 10.77 9.51
N GLY A 434 27.14 11.12 9.44
CA GLY A 434 26.03 10.20 9.30
C GLY A 434 25.45 9.75 10.63
N THR A 435 26.03 10.17 11.76
CA THR A 435 25.48 9.92 13.11
C THR A 435 24.71 11.14 13.58
N TYR A 436 23.47 10.89 14.06
CA TYR A 436 22.57 11.96 14.48
C TYR A 436 22.61 12.16 16.00
N GLU A 437 22.67 13.43 16.41
CA GLU A 437 22.33 13.88 17.74
C GLU A 437 20.87 14.37 17.78
N LEU A 438 20.31 14.55 18.99
CA LEU A 438 18.98 15.11 19.19
C LEU A 438 19.06 16.53 19.70
N LEU A 439 18.33 17.46 19.11
CA LEU A 439 18.13 18.81 19.62
C LEU A 439 16.73 18.93 20.20
N SER A 440 16.61 19.10 21.52
CA SER A 440 15.31 19.33 22.17
C SER A 440 15.07 20.80 22.47
N TYR A 441 13.79 21.19 22.43
CA TYR A 441 13.27 22.48 22.87
C TYR A 441 12.30 22.29 24.00
N GLN A 442 12.43 23.13 25.07
CA GLN A 442 11.54 23.22 26.21
C GLN A 442 11.25 24.69 26.49
N GLU A 443 9.98 25.10 26.44
CA GLU A 443 9.61 26.48 26.68
C GLU A 443 9.86 26.85 28.14
N VAL A 444 10.45 28.02 28.35
CA VAL A 444 10.54 28.66 29.66
C VAL A 444 9.29 29.53 29.82
N ALA A 445 8.35 29.09 30.60
CA ALA A 445 7.10 29.81 30.89
C ALA A 445 7.29 30.72 32.15
N GLY A 446 6.67 31.88 32.04
CA GLY A 446 6.64 32.85 33.13
C GLY A 446 5.45 32.61 34.06
N ARG A 447 4.50 33.55 34.07
CA ARG A 447 3.33 33.54 34.97
C ARG A 447 2.25 32.54 34.57
N TYR A 448 2.20 32.17 33.29
CA TYR A 448 1.25 31.21 32.66
C TYR A 448 1.86 30.65 31.39
N HIS A 449 1.36 29.53 30.86
CA HIS A 449 1.93 28.83 29.68
C HIS A 449 2.15 29.70 28.43
N ALA A 450 1.25 30.63 28.16
CA ALA A 450 1.44 31.54 27.01
C ALA A 450 2.39 32.72 27.31
N ASP A 451 2.91 32.83 28.53
CA ASP A 451 3.92 33.81 28.91
C ASP A 451 5.34 33.26 28.67
N GLY A 452 5.68 33.00 27.40
CA GLY A 452 6.98 32.49 27.02
C GLY A 452 8.11 33.50 27.31
N LEU A 453 9.16 33.07 28.02
CA LEU A 453 10.36 33.84 28.29
C LEU A 453 11.55 33.47 27.42
N GLY A 454 11.50 32.29 26.80
CA GLY A 454 12.56 31.74 25.96
C GLY A 454 12.47 30.23 25.87
N PHE A 455 13.52 29.58 25.42
CA PHE A 455 13.58 28.12 25.33
C PHE A 455 14.87 27.58 25.88
N VAL A 456 14.79 26.54 26.71
CA VAL A 456 15.95 25.68 27.03
C VAL A 456 16.14 24.77 25.81
N GLN A 457 17.36 24.72 25.32
CA GLN A 457 17.81 23.91 24.22
C GLN A 457 18.87 22.93 24.73
N ASN A 458 18.61 21.63 24.57
CA ASN A 458 19.56 20.58 24.90
C ASN A 458 19.97 19.83 23.63
N GLU A 459 21.27 19.75 23.40
CA GLU A 459 21.86 18.85 22.41
C GLU A 459 22.19 17.54 23.13
N TRP A 460 21.55 16.45 22.72
CA TRP A 460 21.70 15.13 23.32
C TRP A 460 22.55 14.24 22.41
N LYS A 461 23.53 13.57 23.02
CA LYS A 461 24.41 12.65 22.31
C LYS A 461 24.36 11.26 22.97
N TRP A 462 24.36 10.23 22.12
CA TRP A 462 24.46 8.84 22.58
C TRP A 462 25.87 8.55 23.09
N ASN A 463 26.00 8.00 24.32
CA ASN A 463 27.26 7.69 24.92
C ASN A 463 27.62 6.19 24.89
N GLY A 464 26.87 5.38 24.12
CA GLY A 464 26.97 3.92 24.07
C GLY A 464 26.00 3.19 25.02
N ARG A 465 25.26 3.93 25.86
CA ARG A 465 24.31 3.38 26.83
C ARG A 465 23.01 4.17 26.92
N GLU A 466 23.12 5.50 26.93
CA GLU A 466 22.00 6.43 27.08
C GLU A 466 22.31 7.76 26.39
N PHE A 467 21.30 8.58 26.11
CA PHE A 467 21.54 9.96 25.71
C PHE A 467 21.91 10.82 26.89
N VAL A 468 22.97 11.62 26.70
CA VAL A 468 23.43 12.61 27.67
C VAL A 468 23.46 14.00 27.06
N ILE A 469 23.27 15.02 27.87
CA ILE A 469 23.35 16.40 27.38
C ILE A 469 24.82 16.72 27.09
N ASP A 470 25.18 16.94 25.84
CA ASP A 470 26.49 17.41 25.38
C ASP A 470 26.57 18.93 25.52
N ARG A 471 25.53 19.64 25.09
CA ARG A 471 25.41 21.09 25.24
C ARG A 471 24.03 21.46 25.74
N GLN A 472 23.98 22.52 26.51
CA GLN A 472 22.76 23.19 26.94
C GLN A 472 22.91 24.69 26.79
N SER A 473 21.91 25.33 26.21
CA SER A 473 21.77 26.77 26.04
C SER A 473 20.35 27.21 26.34
N VAL A 474 20.16 28.52 26.56
CA VAL A 474 18.82 29.13 26.61
C VAL A 474 18.77 30.22 25.54
N SER A 475 17.81 30.10 24.66
CA SER A 475 17.49 31.15 23.68
C SER A 475 16.44 32.12 24.26
N ILE A 476 16.57 33.39 23.95
CA ILE A 476 15.67 34.47 24.37
C ILE A 476 15.03 35.16 23.18
N PHE A 477 13.92 35.80 23.43
CA PHE A 477 13.29 36.66 22.42
C PHE A 477 13.98 38.01 22.30
N GLY A 478 14.00 38.60 21.12
CA GLY A 478 14.52 39.94 20.89
C GLY A 478 13.44 41.02 21.03
N LYS A 479 13.87 42.25 21.30
CA LYS A 479 12.98 43.44 21.24
C LYS A 479 12.75 43.82 19.77
N ASP A 480 11.49 44.05 19.42
CA ASP A 480 11.14 44.63 18.12
C ASP A 480 11.50 46.13 18.10
N LEU A 481 12.46 46.51 17.26
CA LEU A 481 12.92 47.88 17.10
C LEU A 481 11.99 48.74 16.21
N ASN A 482 11.08 48.11 15.49
CA ASN A 482 10.13 48.77 14.60
C ASN A 482 8.72 48.93 15.21
N ALA A 483 8.48 48.43 16.39
CA ALA A 483 7.24 48.65 17.12
C ALA A 483 7.31 50.06 17.79
N SER A 484 6.86 51.07 17.08
CA SER A 484 6.65 52.44 17.59
C SER A 484 5.15 52.74 17.72
#